data_f584522620ec0ddb8c7eb20715a1b4ff
#
_entry.id   f584522620ec0ddb8c7eb20715a1b4ff
#
_cell.length_a   1.000
_cell.length_b   1.000
_cell.length_c   1.000
_cell.angle_alpha   90.00
_cell.angle_beta   90.00
_cell.angle_gamma   90.00
#
_symmetry.space_group_name_H-M   'P 1'
#
loop_
_entity.id
_entity.type
_entity.pdbx_description
1 polymer ?
#
loop_
_entity_poly.entity_id
_entity_poly.type
_entity_poly.pdbx_seq_one_letter_code
_entity_poly.pdbx_strand_id
1 'polypeptide(L)'
;MKAVLGLEDGTFVVGDGFGVEGTCSGELVFTTQMTGYMEALTDPSYAGQILMFTYPLIGNYGVDLQNFESPLVHARGCIAREIAAAPTTQPSVAEFFEENGLLGMSGVDTRSLTIKTRTVGTLRASLIVGSDDGEEAVRRARAVSPIGDVDLIGSVSCAEPYRISGLGKRIAVIDLGVKRHILESLKYRGADLHVFPHSAAPDEVMGAKPDALFITNGPGDPRRATHAIRCVRDLAGEVPVIGICMGIQVAALALGAETYKMMFGHRGTNQPVRYKDGSIYITTQNHGFAVDEETLPEDCIVSYRNVNDGTVEGFENRDLNITCVQFHPEAHGGPRDTEVHFFDRIYREIP
;
A
#
# COMPACT_ATOMS: atom_id res chain seq x y z
N MET A 1 6.29 3.69 28.90
CA MET A 1 4.89 3.28 29.25
C MET A 1 4.74 1.78 29.03
N LYS A 2 3.81 1.09 29.73
CA LYS A 2 3.42 -0.29 29.38
C LYS A 2 2.60 -0.27 28.09
N ALA A 3 2.69 -1.32 27.30
CA ALA A 3 1.80 -1.54 26.17
C ALA A 3 1.50 -3.04 26.03
N VAL A 4 0.31 -3.36 25.50
CA VAL A 4 -0.10 -4.73 25.21
C VAL A 4 -0.73 -4.81 23.83
N LEU A 5 -0.32 -5.83 23.08
CA LEU A 5 -0.94 -6.23 21.82
C LEU A 5 -1.72 -7.51 22.04
N GLY A 6 -3.03 -7.49 21.81
CA GLY A 6 -3.89 -8.67 21.78
C GLY A 6 -4.24 -9.08 20.36
N LEU A 7 -4.31 -10.37 20.10
CA LEU A 7 -4.70 -10.98 18.83
C LEU A 7 -6.03 -11.73 19.00
N GLU A 8 -6.82 -11.82 17.95
CA GLU A 8 -8.14 -12.48 17.96
C GLU A 8 -8.11 -13.96 18.34
N ASP A 9 -6.97 -14.64 18.15
CA ASP A 9 -6.80 -16.04 18.52
C ASP A 9 -6.59 -16.29 20.02
N GLY A 10 -6.54 -15.22 20.84
CA GLY A 10 -6.34 -15.27 22.29
C GLY A 10 -4.90 -15.00 22.71
N THR A 11 -3.96 -14.89 21.79
CA THR A 11 -2.56 -14.53 22.11
C THR A 11 -2.49 -13.06 22.49
N PHE A 12 -1.67 -12.73 23.50
CA PHE A 12 -1.24 -11.36 23.73
C PHE A 12 0.26 -11.29 24.09
N VAL A 13 0.85 -10.15 23.85
CA VAL A 13 2.23 -9.83 24.21
C VAL A 13 2.30 -8.46 24.88
N VAL A 14 3.16 -8.33 25.89
CA VAL A 14 3.40 -7.07 26.62
C VAL A 14 4.77 -6.54 26.28
N GLY A 15 4.90 -5.22 26.13
CA GLY A 15 6.14 -4.53 25.83
C GLY A 15 6.11 -3.08 26.30
N ASP A 16 6.92 -2.27 25.68
CA ASP A 16 7.11 -0.85 25.99
C ASP A 16 6.36 0.02 24.98
N GLY A 17 5.42 0.84 25.50
CA GLY A 17 4.69 1.81 24.68
C GLY A 17 5.48 3.06 24.41
N PHE A 18 5.32 3.61 23.21
CA PHE A 18 5.80 4.94 22.80
C PHE A 18 4.70 5.71 22.05
N GLY A 19 4.87 7.03 21.93
CA GLY A 19 3.81 7.93 21.47
C GLY A 19 2.82 8.23 22.59
N VAL A 20 1.53 8.27 22.29
CA VAL A 20 0.49 8.62 23.27
C VAL A 20 -0.16 7.39 23.91
N GLU A 21 -0.75 7.57 25.10
CA GLU A 21 -1.64 6.58 25.69
C GLU A 21 -2.94 6.48 24.89
N GLY A 22 -3.44 5.27 24.73
CA GLY A 22 -4.67 5.05 23.96
C GLY A 22 -4.81 3.63 23.42
N THR A 23 -5.77 3.46 22.55
CA THR A 23 -6.07 2.17 21.91
C THR A 23 -6.26 2.35 20.42
N CYS A 24 -5.63 1.48 19.65
CA CYS A 24 -5.94 1.31 18.23
C CYS A 24 -6.17 -0.16 17.90
N SER A 25 -6.95 -0.41 16.87
CA SER A 25 -7.28 -1.77 16.43
C SER A 25 -7.30 -1.86 14.91
N GLY A 26 -6.94 -3.03 14.38
CA GLY A 26 -6.84 -3.27 12.94
C GLY A 26 -6.32 -4.66 12.63
N GLU A 27 -5.97 -4.90 11.39
CA GLU A 27 -5.30 -6.13 10.98
C GLU A 27 -3.80 -6.03 11.27
N LEU A 28 -3.21 -6.99 11.99
CA LEU A 28 -1.77 -7.05 12.20
C LEU A 28 -1.09 -7.54 10.92
N VAL A 29 -0.21 -6.71 10.38
CA VAL A 29 0.61 -7.03 9.22
C VAL A 29 2.08 -6.77 9.53
N PHE A 30 2.98 -7.43 8.80
CA PHE A 30 4.41 -7.19 8.94
C PHE A 30 5.05 -6.77 7.62
N THR A 31 6.12 -5.97 7.71
CA THR A 31 6.98 -5.63 6.57
C THR A 31 8.39 -6.14 6.79
N THR A 32 9.03 -6.59 5.71
CA THR A 32 10.42 -7.09 5.73
C THR A 32 11.43 -6.03 5.28
N GLN A 33 11.00 -4.78 5.11
CA GLN A 33 11.90 -3.70 4.75
C GLN A 33 12.88 -3.36 5.87
N MET A 34 14.12 -3.02 5.50
CA MET A 34 15.18 -2.64 6.43
C MET A 34 15.30 -1.13 6.61
N THR A 35 14.83 -0.37 5.63
CA THR A 35 14.81 1.10 5.56
C THR A 35 13.45 1.56 5.08
N GLY A 36 13.16 2.86 5.15
CA GLY A 36 11.89 3.40 4.65
C GLY A 36 10.73 3.27 5.64
N TYR A 37 10.99 3.33 6.95
CA TYR A 37 9.93 3.19 7.94
C TYR A 37 8.92 4.35 7.88
N MET A 38 9.34 5.57 7.52
CA MET A 38 8.41 6.69 7.37
C MET A 38 7.58 6.56 6.09
N GLU A 39 8.18 6.11 5.00
CA GLU A 39 7.49 5.76 3.76
C GLU A 39 6.38 4.73 4.02
N ALA A 40 6.67 3.68 4.80
CA ALA A 40 5.67 2.69 5.14
C ALA A 40 4.57 3.23 6.07
N LEU A 41 4.93 3.97 7.12
CA LEU A 41 3.95 4.51 8.08
C LEU A 41 2.98 5.49 7.42
N THR A 42 3.46 6.26 6.44
CA THR A 42 2.67 7.26 5.71
C THR A 42 2.07 6.77 4.39
N ASP A 43 2.29 5.49 4.02
CA ASP A 43 1.63 4.87 2.85
C ASP A 43 0.14 4.65 3.15
N PRO A 44 -0.78 5.27 2.38
CA PRO A 44 -2.22 5.11 2.56
C PRO A 44 -2.69 3.66 2.50
N SER A 45 -1.96 2.78 1.82
CA SER A 45 -2.30 1.34 1.71
C SER A 45 -2.25 0.60 3.05
N TYR A 46 -1.62 1.19 4.09
CA TYR A 46 -1.67 0.63 5.45
C TYR A 46 -2.88 1.10 6.28
N ALA A 47 -3.81 1.86 5.73
CA ALA A 47 -5.01 2.24 6.46
C ALA A 47 -5.76 1.00 6.96
N GLY A 48 -6.22 1.05 8.22
CA GLY A 48 -6.89 -0.08 8.89
C GLY A 48 -5.96 -1.16 9.43
N GLN A 49 -4.62 -1.02 9.30
CA GLN A 49 -3.64 -2.02 9.71
C GLN A 49 -2.74 -1.53 10.85
N ILE A 50 -2.32 -2.45 11.74
CA ILE A 50 -1.24 -2.26 12.69
C ILE A 50 0.02 -2.82 12.04
N LEU A 51 1.01 -1.94 11.78
CA LEU A 51 2.22 -2.28 11.04
C LEU A 51 3.34 -2.72 11.97
N MET A 52 3.84 -3.93 11.76
CA MET A 52 4.98 -4.49 12.48
C MET A 52 6.22 -4.56 11.58
N PHE A 53 7.34 -4.03 12.06
CA PHE A 53 8.63 -4.13 11.40
C PHE A 53 9.37 -5.41 11.83
N THR A 54 9.76 -6.24 10.87
CA THR A 54 10.58 -7.43 11.15
C THR A 54 12.04 -7.08 11.32
N TYR A 55 12.51 -5.99 10.71
CA TYR A 55 13.83 -5.45 10.98
C TYR A 55 13.89 -4.96 12.43
N PRO A 56 14.89 -5.36 13.21
CA PRO A 56 14.84 -5.21 14.67
C PRO A 56 14.87 -3.76 15.15
N LEU A 57 15.45 -2.83 14.39
CA LEU A 57 15.64 -1.45 14.78
C LEU A 57 15.04 -0.50 13.75
N ILE A 58 14.14 0.40 14.17
CA ILE A 58 13.67 1.53 13.36
C ILE A 58 13.99 2.85 14.07
N GLY A 59 13.92 3.97 13.33
CA GLY A 59 14.16 5.32 13.88
C GLY A 59 15.62 5.79 13.84
N ASN A 60 16.55 4.96 13.36
CA ASN A 60 17.99 5.21 13.39
C ASN A 60 18.46 6.42 12.54
N TYR A 61 17.67 6.90 11.59
CA TYR A 61 17.93 8.12 10.81
C TYR A 61 16.90 9.24 11.07
N GLY A 62 16.05 9.08 12.10
CA GLY A 62 15.07 10.09 12.50
C GLY A 62 13.88 10.20 11.54
N VAL A 63 13.14 11.29 11.65
CA VAL A 63 11.95 11.57 10.83
C VAL A 63 12.26 12.70 9.86
N ASP A 64 12.18 12.40 8.55
CA ASP A 64 12.31 13.38 7.47
C ASP A 64 11.01 13.39 6.65
N LEU A 65 10.37 14.57 6.56
CA LEU A 65 9.13 14.76 5.81
C LEU A 65 9.28 14.51 4.31
N GLN A 66 10.50 14.56 3.78
CA GLN A 66 10.77 14.22 2.38
C GLN A 66 10.53 12.74 2.07
N ASN A 67 10.54 11.90 3.10
CA ASN A 67 10.30 10.46 2.98
C ASN A 67 8.81 10.10 3.13
N PHE A 68 7.92 11.05 3.32
CA PHE A 68 6.48 10.79 3.49
C PHE A 68 5.83 10.49 2.15
N GLU A 69 5.01 9.46 2.10
CA GLU A 69 4.18 9.10 0.93
C GLU A 69 2.84 9.85 0.91
N SER A 70 2.43 10.38 2.05
CA SER A 70 1.25 11.25 2.21
C SER A 70 1.43 12.17 3.42
N PRO A 71 0.59 13.20 3.60
CA PRO A 71 0.72 14.12 4.73
C PRO A 71 0.48 13.49 6.12
N LEU A 72 -0.13 12.30 6.18
CA LEU A 72 -0.56 11.65 7.42
C LEU A 72 0.06 10.27 7.59
N VAL A 73 0.17 9.80 8.82
CA VAL A 73 0.40 8.39 9.14
C VAL A 73 -0.92 7.63 8.99
N HIS A 74 -0.94 6.61 8.16
CA HIS A 74 -2.14 5.81 7.89
C HIS A 74 -2.17 4.49 8.67
N ALA A 75 -1.01 3.93 9.03
CA ALA A 75 -0.95 2.79 9.92
C ALA A 75 -1.63 3.14 11.27
N ARG A 76 -2.51 2.26 11.75
CA ARG A 76 -3.23 2.45 13.02
C ARG A 76 -2.31 2.44 14.24
N GLY A 77 -1.19 1.71 14.15
CA GLY A 77 -0.16 1.63 15.17
C GLY A 77 1.11 1.05 14.59
N CYS A 78 2.21 1.22 15.30
CA CYS A 78 3.53 0.74 14.92
C CYS A 78 4.06 -0.26 15.95
N ILE A 79 4.62 -1.38 15.48
CA ILE A 79 5.27 -2.37 16.34
C ILE A 79 6.69 -2.61 15.82
N ALA A 80 7.67 -2.50 16.72
CA ALA A 80 9.07 -2.79 16.43
C ALA A 80 9.72 -3.53 17.60
N ARG A 81 10.85 -4.19 17.36
CA ARG A 81 11.64 -4.76 18.45
C ARG A 81 12.33 -3.65 19.25
N GLU A 82 12.93 -2.70 18.56
CA GLU A 82 13.65 -1.57 19.15
C GLU A 82 13.36 -0.28 18.38
N ILE A 83 13.27 0.83 19.11
CA ILE A 83 13.23 2.18 18.56
C ILE A 83 14.55 2.86 18.87
N ALA A 84 15.25 3.32 17.84
CA ALA A 84 16.49 4.07 18.02
C ALA A 84 16.23 5.45 18.65
N ALA A 85 17.18 5.90 19.47
CA ALA A 85 17.28 7.31 19.81
C ALA A 85 17.59 8.10 18.53
N ALA A 86 16.99 9.33 18.44
CA ALA A 86 17.18 10.16 17.27
C ALA A 86 18.65 10.52 17.02
N PRO A 87 19.06 10.62 15.76
CA PRO A 87 20.24 11.43 15.44
C PRO A 87 20.02 12.87 15.88
N THR A 88 21.09 13.58 16.24
CA THR A 88 21.03 14.94 16.77
C THR A 88 20.42 15.99 15.85
N THR A 89 20.13 15.66 14.59
CA THR A 89 19.69 16.57 13.53
C THR A 89 18.24 16.38 13.09
N GLN A 90 17.55 15.33 13.58
CA GLN A 90 16.18 15.00 13.18
C GLN A 90 15.35 14.60 14.41
N PRO A 91 14.03 14.82 14.42
CA PRO A 91 13.14 14.28 15.45
C PRO A 91 13.22 12.75 15.52
N SER A 92 13.06 12.19 16.72
CA SER A 92 12.93 10.74 16.86
C SER A 92 11.54 10.25 16.42
N VAL A 93 11.44 8.98 16.09
CA VAL A 93 10.13 8.34 15.81
C VAL A 93 9.22 8.42 17.04
N ALA A 94 9.77 8.29 18.25
CA ALA A 94 8.98 8.35 19.49
C ALA A 94 8.39 9.76 19.72
N GLU A 95 9.20 10.83 19.57
CA GLU A 95 8.74 12.21 19.64
C GLU A 95 7.71 12.52 18.56
N PHE A 96 7.95 12.10 17.31
CA PHE A 96 7.01 12.26 16.22
C PHE A 96 5.66 11.59 16.50
N PHE A 97 5.66 10.38 17.09
CA PHE A 97 4.44 9.67 17.47
C PHE A 97 3.68 10.42 18.57
N GLU A 98 4.39 10.94 19.58
CA GLU A 98 3.79 11.72 20.67
C GLU A 98 3.14 13.00 20.14
N GLU A 99 3.86 13.77 19.32
CA GLU A 99 3.38 15.04 18.75
C GLU A 99 2.17 14.87 17.82
N ASN A 100 2.05 13.71 17.15
CA ASN A 100 0.99 13.43 16.18
C ASN A 100 -0.13 12.53 16.74
N GLY A 101 -0.13 12.24 18.04
CA GLY A 101 -1.18 11.46 18.69
C GLY A 101 -1.21 9.97 18.26
N LEU A 102 -0.05 9.42 17.90
CA LEU A 102 0.10 8.07 17.38
C LEU A 102 0.49 7.08 18.47
N LEU A 103 0.19 5.80 18.25
CA LEU A 103 0.47 4.72 19.20
C LEU A 103 1.52 3.76 18.64
N GLY A 104 2.48 3.40 19.49
CA GLY A 104 3.50 2.44 19.13
C GLY A 104 3.89 1.53 20.28
N MET A 105 4.47 0.39 19.94
CA MET A 105 4.95 -0.62 20.88
C MET A 105 6.31 -1.15 20.47
N SER A 106 7.22 -1.25 21.44
CA SER A 106 8.54 -1.84 21.27
C SER A 106 8.84 -2.89 22.36
N GLY A 107 10.02 -3.51 22.31
CA GLY A 107 10.44 -4.49 23.31
C GLY A 107 9.78 -5.86 23.17
N VAL A 108 9.18 -6.18 22.00
CA VAL A 108 8.49 -7.46 21.77
C VAL A 108 9.26 -8.35 20.79
N ASP A 109 9.00 -9.66 20.86
CA ASP A 109 9.54 -10.63 19.90
C ASP A 109 8.78 -10.55 18.55
N THR A 110 9.15 -9.58 17.72
CA THR A 110 8.59 -9.41 16.38
C THR A 110 8.85 -10.60 15.47
N ARG A 111 9.92 -11.37 15.68
CA ARG A 111 10.20 -12.60 14.94
C ARG A 111 9.14 -13.66 15.20
N SER A 112 8.81 -13.90 16.47
CA SER A 112 7.77 -14.87 16.86
C SER A 112 6.40 -14.49 16.28
N LEU A 113 6.02 -13.20 16.37
CA LEU A 113 4.79 -12.67 15.78
C LEU A 113 4.77 -12.80 14.25
N THR A 114 5.90 -12.56 13.58
CA THR A 114 6.05 -12.74 12.12
C THR A 114 5.85 -14.20 11.72
N ILE A 115 6.47 -15.15 12.44
CA ILE A 115 6.31 -16.58 12.18
C ILE A 115 4.84 -16.97 12.35
N LYS A 116 4.17 -16.49 13.42
CA LYS A 116 2.74 -16.72 13.64
C LYS A 116 1.92 -16.21 12.45
N THR A 117 2.04 -14.93 12.10
CA THR A 117 1.27 -14.31 10.99
C THR A 117 1.52 -15.02 9.66
N ARG A 118 2.75 -15.42 9.38
CA ARG A 118 3.09 -16.19 8.17
C ARG A 118 2.42 -17.57 8.15
N THR A 119 2.25 -18.19 9.31
CA THR A 119 1.74 -19.57 9.41
C THR A 119 0.22 -19.65 9.40
N VAL A 120 -0.45 -18.71 10.08
CA VAL A 120 -1.92 -18.75 10.24
C VAL A 120 -2.65 -17.68 9.44
N GLY A 121 -1.91 -16.77 8.82
CA GLY A 121 -2.45 -15.59 8.12
C GLY A 121 -2.45 -14.34 8.98
N THR A 122 -2.85 -13.23 8.38
CA THR A 122 -3.05 -11.96 9.09
C THR A 122 -4.18 -12.11 10.13
N LEU A 123 -3.98 -11.54 11.32
CA LEU A 123 -4.90 -11.61 12.43
C LEU A 123 -5.42 -10.21 12.79
N ARG A 124 -6.67 -10.14 13.23
CA ARG A 124 -7.20 -8.93 13.85
C ARG A 124 -6.51 -8.72 15.19
N ALA A 125 -6.14 -7.48 15.45
CA ALA A 125 -5.34 -7.11 16.61
C ALA A 125 -5.84 -5.82 17.25
N SER A 126 -5.50 -5.65 18.53
CA SER A 126 -5.67 -4.39 19.26
C SER A 126 -4.42 -4.09 20.08
N LEU A 127 -3.88 -2.89 19.90
CA LEU A 127 -2.78 -2.33 20.65
C LEU A 127 -3.33 -1.34 21.68
N ILE A 128 -2.98 -1.54 22.95
CA ILE A 128 -3.30 -0.61 24.04
C ILE A 128 -1.97 -0.10 24.63
N VAL A 129 -1.76 1.20 24.59
CA VAL A 129 -0.62 1.90 25.21
C VAL A 129 -1.13 2.54 26.52
N GLY A 130 -0.42 2.34 27.61
CA GLY A 130 -0.83 2.73 28.97
C GLY A 130 -1.43 1.58 29.78
N SER A 131 -1.45 0.34 29.27
CA SER A 131 -2.00 -0.84 29.94
C SER A 131 -1.18 -2.08 29.65
N ASP A 132 -1.30 -3.10 30.52
CA ASP A 132 -0.80 -4.47 30.30
C ASP A 132 -1.94 -5.52 30.37
N ASP A 133 -3.21 -5.08 30.27
CA ASP A 133 -4.38 -5.96 30.29
C ASP A 133 -4.53 -6.72 28.96
N GLY A 134 -3.96 -7.92 28.91
CA GLY A 134 -3.98 -8.78 27.72
C GLY A 134 -5.38 -9.30 27.37
N GLU A 135 -6.25 -9.55 28.37
CA GLU A 135 -7.61 -10.04 28.13
C GLU A 135 -8.47 -8.96 27.45
N GLU A 136 -8.35 -7.71 27.90
CA GLU A 136 -9.01 -6.58 27.28
C GLU A 136 -8.52 -6.35 25.83
N ALA A 137 -7.20 -6.45 25.59
CA ALA A 137 -6.63 -6.31 24.25
C ALA A 137 -7.16 -7.41 23.30
N VAL A 138 -7.22 -8.66 23.74
CA VAL A 138 -7.79 -9.78 22.98
C VAL A 138 -9.28 -9.58 22.72
N ARG A 139 -10.04 -9.15 23.72
CA ARG A 139 -11.47 -8.86 23.57
C ARG A 139 -11.72 -7.80 22.48
N ARG A 140 -10.93 -6.74 22.47
CA ARG A 140 -10.99 -5.69 21.46
C ARG A 140 -10.58 -6.20 20.08
N ALA A 141 -9.52 -7.00 19.98
CA ALA A 141 -9.08 -7.60 18.72
C ALA A 141 -10.20 -8.44 18.07
N ARG A 142 -10.95 -9.22 18.85
CA ARG A 142 -12.08 -10.02 18.37
C ARG A 142 -13.25 -9.18 17.86
N ALA A 143 -13.40 -7.95 18.35
CA ALA A 143 -14.45 -7.02 17.94
C ALA A 143 -14.13 -6.25 16.66
N VAL A 144 -12.90 -6.33 16.13
CA VAL A 144 -12.49 -5.67 14.87
C VAL A 144 -13.20 -6.34 13.69
N SER A 145 -13.75 -5.56 12.77
CA SER A 145 -14.28 -6.09 11.52
C SER A 145 -13.13 -6.57 10.61
N PRO A 146 -13.31 -7.67 9.85
CA PRO A 146 -12.33 -8.06 8.83
C PRO A 146 -12.05 -6.90 7.86
N ILE A 147 -10.80 -6.76 7.41
CA ILE A 147 -10.38 -5.63 6.57
C ILE A 147 -11.16 -5.55 5.24
N GLY A 148 -11.58 -6.70 4.70
CA GLY A 148 -12.41 -6.76 3.49
C GLY A 148 -13.84 -6.22 3.67
N ASP A 149 -14.33 -6.11 4.93
CA ASP A 149 -15.67 -5.61 5.23
C ASP A 149 -15.71 -4.09 5.46
N VAL A 150 -14.54 -3.44 5.54
CA VAL A 150 -14.40 -2.01 5.82
C VAL A 150 -14.10 -1.26 4.51
N ASP A 151 -14.84 -0.18 4.26
CA ASP A 151 -14.49 0.76 3.20
C ASP A 151 -13.39 1.71 3.70
N LEU A 152 -12.17 1.48 3.23
CA LEU A 152 -11.00 2.26 3.61
C LEU A 152 -10.61 3.28 2.52
N ILE A 153 -11.05 3.07 1.27
CA ILE A 153 -10.65 3.90 0.12
C ILE A 153 -11.12 5.33 0.31
N GLY A 154 -12.40 5.53 0.68
CA GLY A 154 -12.95 6.85 0.92
C GLY A 154 -12.26 7.64 2.03
N SER A 155 -11.57 6.97 2.96
CA SER A 155 -10.84 7.63 4.06
C SER A 155 -9.47 8.16 3.66
N VAL A 156 -8.92 7.75 2.51
CA VAL A 156 -7.56 8.08 2.05
C VAL A 156 -7.52 8.79 0.70
N SER A 157 -8.60 8.70 -0.08
CA SER A 157 -8.75 9.39 -1.36
C SER A 157 -8.93 10.90 -1.15
N CYS A 158 -8.53 11.71 -2.13
CA CYS A 158 -8.82 13.14 -2.11
C CYS A 158 -10.33 13.41 -2.07
N ALA A 159 -10.73 14.48 -1.38
CA ALA A 159 -12.14 14.86 -1.27
C ALA A 159 -12.66 15.55 -2.53
N GLU A 160 -11.81 16.33 -3.20
CA GLU A 160 -12.12 17.15 -4.37
C GLU A 160 -11.09 16.90 -5.46
N PRO A 161 -11.47 17.00 -6.76
CA PRO A 161 -10.50 16.95 -7.84
C PRO A 161 -9.45 18.06 -7.74
N TYR A 162 -8.21 17.74 -8.07
CA TYR A 162 -7.13 18.74 -8.13
C TYR A 162 -6.19 18.47 -9.31
N ARG A 163 -5.36 19.46 -9.64
CA ARG A 163 -4.42 19.38 -10.76
C ARG A 163 -3.00 19.65 -10.32
N ILE A 164 -2.08 18.83 -10.83
CA ILE A 164 -0.63 19.07 -10.77
C ILE A 164 -0.18 19.39 -12.20
N SER A 165 0.03 20.68 -12.47
CA SER A 165 0.28 21.17 -13.82
C SER A 165 1.60 20.65 -14.40
N GLY A 166 1.56 20.21 -15.66
CA GLY A 166 2.68 19.80 -16.49
C GLY A 166 2.53 20.33 -17.92
N LEU A 167 3.55 20.12 -18.75
CA LEU A 167 3.54 20.55 -20.16
C LEU A 167 3.40 19.37 -21.15
N GLY A 168 3.41 18.14 -20.64
CA GLY A 168 3.33 16.92 -21.44
C GLY A 168 1.95 16.28 -21.45
N LYS A 169 1.92 14.94 -21.46
CA LYS A 169 0.71 14.12 -21.52
C LYS A 169 -0.24 14.42 -20.36
N ARG A 170 -1.52 14.54 -20.67
CA ARG A 170 -2.57 14.71 -19.67
C ARG A 170 -3.00 13.36 -19.15
N ILE A 171 -2.80 13.11 -17.87
CA ILE A 171 -3.13 11.84 -17.23
C ILE A 171 -4.24 12.09 -16.21
N ALA A 172 -5.39 11.44 -16.40
CA ALA A 172 -6.42 11.37 -15.39
C ALA A 172 -6.02 10.31 -14.36
N VAL A 173 -5.97 10.68 -13.09
CA VAL A 173 -5.55 9.81 -11.99
C VAL A 173 -6.76 9.58 -11.08
N ILE A 174 -7.20 8.33 -10.91
CA ILE A 174 -8.19 7.97 -9.88
C ILE A 174 -7.44 7.66 -8.59
N ASP A 175 -7.66 8.50 -7.60
CA ASP A 175 -7.01 8.42 -6.29
C ASP A 175 -7.73 7.42 -5.37
N LEU A 176 -7.15 6.25 -5.18
CA LEU A 176 -7.59 5.23 -4.24
C LEU A 176 -6.80 5.25 -2.92
N GLY A 177 -5.92 6.23 -2.74
CA GLY A 177 -4.94 6.35 -1.68
C GLY A 177 -3.53 6.46 -2.25
N VAL A 178 -3.31 7.44 -3.13
CA VAL A 178 -2.09 7.59 -3.92
C VAL A 178 -0.87 7.91 -3.06
N LYS A 179 0.23 7.22 -3.30
CA LYS A 179 1.54 7.58 -2.79
C LYS A 179 2.10 8.78 -3.55
N ARG A 180 2.64 9.76 -2.81
CA ARG A 180 3.20 10.98 -3.36
C ARG A 180 4.22 10.71 -4.48
N HIS A 181 5.11 9.75 -4.29
CA HIS A 181 6.17 9.47 -5.25
C HIS A 181 5.68 8.87 -6.59
N ILE A 182 4.48 8.29 -6.64
CA ILE A 182 3.82 7.95 -7.92
C ILE A 182 3.54 9.22 -8.73
N LEU A 183 2.91 10.22 -8.09
CA LEU A 183 2.60 11.50 -8.74
C LEU A 183 3.89 12.25 -9.14
N GLU A 184 4.91 12.23 -8.27
CA GLU A 184 6.21 12.83 -8.56
C GLU A 184 6.93 12.15 -9.72
N SER A 185 6.88 10.81 -9.83
CA SER A 185 7.46 10.05 -10.94
C SER A 185 6.80 10.40 -12.29
N LEU A 186 5.48 10.54 -12.31
CA LEU A 186 4.74 10.98 -13.49
C LEU A 186 5.06 12.46 -13.84
N LYS A 187 5.05 13.33 -12.82
CA LYS A 187 5.37 14.75 -12.99
C LYS A 187 6.80 14.99 -13.49
N TYR A 188 7.77 14.23 -12.98
CA TYR A 188 9.17 14.30 -13.42
C TYR A 188 9.30 14.09 -14.95
N ARG A 189 8.41 13.29 -15.52
CA ARG A 189 8.32 13.04 -16.97
C ARG A 189 7.50 14.10 -17.72
N GLY A 190 7.05 15.13 -17.02
CA GLY A 190 6.33 16.26 -17.59
C GLY A 190 4.82 16.12 -17.63
N ALA A 191 4.26 15.06 -17.06
CA ALA A 191 2.81 14.83 -17.07
C ALA A 191 2.00 15.98 -16.47
N ASP A 192 0.85 16.29 -17.08
CA ASP A 192 -0.20 17.15 -16.58
C ASP A 192 -1.24 16.27 -15.89
N LEU A 193 -1.21 16.21 -14.54
CA LEU A 193 -2.01 15.29 -13.77
C LEU A 193 -3.33 15.92 -13.33
N HIS A 194 -4.45 15.28 -13.68
CA HIS A 194 -5.79 15.60 -13.20
C HIS A 194 -6.21 14.50 -12.24
N VAL A 195 -6.14 14.78 -10.94
CA VAL A 195 -6.41 13.81 -9.89
C VAL A 195 -7.87 13.91 -9.48
N PHE A 196 -8.56 12.78 -9.51
CA PHE A 196 -9.98 12.64 -9.18
C PHE A 196 -10.16 11.77 -7.94
N PRO A 197 -11.18 12.03 -7.11
CA PRO A 197 -11.53 11.15 -6.02
C PRO A 197 -11.96 9.77 -6.51
N HIS A 198 -11.88 8.79 -5.61
CA HIS A 198 -12.25 7.38 -5.89
C HIS A 198 -13.68 7.21 -6.41
N SER A 199 -14.56 8.17 -6.14
CA SER A 199 -15.97 8.15 -6.51
C SER A 199 -16.28 8.81 -7.86
N ALA A 200 -15.27 9.33 -8.58
CA ALA A 200 -15.46 10.02 -9.86
C ALA A 200 -16.15 9.11 -10.90
N ALA A 201 -17.04 9.72 -11.68
CA ALA A 201 -17.73 9.03 -12.76
C ALA A 201 -16.90 9.04 -14.06
N PRO A 202 -17.06 8.03 -14.96
CA PRO A 202 -16.35 7.99 -16.23
C PRO A 202 -16.46 9.26 -17.08
N ASP A 203 -17.65 9.84 -17.15
CA ASP A 203 -17.91 11.07 -17.92
C ASP A 203 -17.15 12.28 -17.36
N GLU A 204 -17.01 12.36 -16.02
CA GLU A 204 -16.24 13.40 -15.33
C GLU A 204 -14.76 13.27 -15.68
N VAL A 205 -14.22 12.05 -15.62
CA VAL A 205 -12.84 11.74 -15.98
C VAL A 205 -12.57 12.08 -17.45
N MET A 206 -13.43 11.67 -18.37
CA MET A 206 -13.32 11.97 -19.79
C MET A 206 -13.53 13.44 -20.11
N GLY A 207 -14.26 14.18 -19.27
CA GLY A 207 -14.39 15.64 -19.38
C GLY A 207 -13.05 16.38 -19.31
N ALA A 208 -12.04 15.83 -18.66
CA ALA A 208 -10.70 16.36 -18.65
C ALA A 208 -9.92 16.10 -19.97
N LYS A 209 -10.44 15.28 -20.88
CA LYS A 209 -9.81 14.86 -22.15
C LYS A 209 -8.41 14.29 -21.91
N PRO A 210 -8.28 13.22 -21.11
CA PRO A 210 -6.99 12.65 -20.79
C PRO A 210 -6.38 11.89 -21.97
N ASP A 211 -5.05 11.85 -22.04
CA ASP A 211 -4.29 10.99 -22.94
C ASP A 211 -4.13 9.57 -22.34
N ALA A 212 -4.33 9.40 -21.04
CA ALA A 212 -4.34 8.11 -20.34
C ALA A 212 -5.12 8.18 -19.01
N LEU A 213 -5.61 7.02 -18.55
CA LEU A 213 -6.20 6.79 -17.25
C LEU A 213 -5.21 6.05 -16.34
N PHE A 214 -4.97 6.58 -15.14
CA PHE A 214 -4.10 5.98 -14.15
C PHE A 214 -4.88 5.61 -12.88
N ILE A 215 -4.84 4.34 -12.48
CA ILE A 215 -5.48 3.84 -11.26
C ILE A 215 -4.39 3.60 -10.22
N THR A 216 -4.51 4.24 -9.06
CA THR A 216 -3.46 4.24 -8.05
C THR A 216 -3.49 3.02 -7.15
N ASN A 217 -2.50 2.94 -6.24
CA ASN A 217 -2.53 2.08 -5.07
C ASN A 217 -3.62 2.50 -4.08
N GLY A 218 -3.92 1.65 -3.11
CA GLY A 218 -4.89 1.94 -2.07
C GLY A 218 -5.07 0.79 -1.06
N PRO A 219 -5.79 1.03 0.05
CA PRO A 219 -6.02 0.07 1.11
C PRO A 219 -7.27 -0.79 0.88
N GLY A 220 -7.31 -1.94 1.54
CA GLY A 220 -8.50 -2.77 1.68
C GLY A 220 -8.75 -3.73 0.53
N ASP A 221 -10.00 -4.12 0.36
CA ASP A 221 -10.45 -5.07 -0.66
C ASP A 221 -10.72 -4.33 -1.99
N PRO A 222 -10.07 -4.71 -3.11
CA PRO A 222 -10.26 -4.04 -4.40
C PRO A 222 -11.70 -4.10 -4.92
N ARG A 223 -12.51 -5.06 -4.49
CA ARG A 223 -13.94 -5.15 -4.84
C ARG A 223 -14.78 -3.98 -4.33
N ARG A 224 -14.24 -3.22 -3.36
CA ARG A 224 -14.84 -1.99 -2.84
C ARG A 224 -14.62 -0.77 -3.76
N ALA A 225 -13.64 -0.81 -4.64
CA ALA A 225 -13.33 0.25 -5.60
C ALA A 225 -14.33 0.29 -6.79
N THR A 226 -15.63 0.21 -6.52
CA THR A 226 -16.67 0.01 -7.55
C THR A 226 -16.71 1.08 -8.63
N HIS A 227 -16.44 2.34 -8.27
CA HIS A 227 -16.37 3.45 -9.24
C HIS A 227 -15.14 3.34 -10.13
N ALA A 228 -13.96 3.02 -9.56
CA ALA A 228 -12.75 2.83 -10.34
C ALA A 228 -12.85 1.61 -11.27
N ILE A 229 -13.45 0.50 -10.81
CA ILE A 229 -13.76 -0.67 -11.66
C ILE A 229 -14.65 -0.26 -12.84
N ARG A 230 -15.68 0.56 -12.59
CA ARG A 230 -16.54 1.08 -13.65
C ARG A 230 -15.78 1.98 -14.61
N CYS A 231 -14.93 2.91 -14.10
CA CYS A 231 -14.11 3.78 -14.95
C CYS A 231 -13.21 2.96 -15.88
N VAL A 232 -12.53 1.92 -15.37
CA VAL A 232 -11.70 1.05 -16.22
C VAL A 232 -12.56 0.33 -17.25
N ARG A 233 -13.70 -0.26 -16.85
CA ARG A 233 -14.60 -1.00 -17.76
C ARG A 233 -15.13 -0.14 -18.90
N ASP A 234 -15.53 1.10 -18.59
CA ASP A 234 -16.16 2.00 -19.56
C ASP A 234 -15.12 2.71 -20.46
N LEU A 235 -13.86 2.87 -20.00
CA LEU A 235 -12.83 3.65 -20.70
C LEU A 235 -11.72 2.81 -21.32
N ALA A 236 -11.58 1.52 -20.98
CA ALA A 236 -10.61 0.63 -21.59
C ALA A 236 -10.84 0.52 -23.11
N GLY A 237 -9.76 0.68 -23.89
CA GLY A 237 -9.82 0.75 -25.36
C GLY A 237 -10.07 2.15 -25.93
N GLU A 238 -10.59 3.11 -25.13
CA GLU A 238 -10.70 4.53 -25.56
C GLU A 238 -9.43 5.32 -25.21
N VAL A 239 -8.87 5.06 -24.02
CA VAL A 239 -7.59 5.61 -23.56
C VAL A 239 -6.74 4.51 -22.94
N PRO A 240 -5.39 4.62 -22.98
CA PRO A 240 -4.52 3.71 -22.26
C PRO A 240 -4.86 3.69 -20.75
N VAL A 241 -4.92 2.50 -20.17
CA VAL A 241 -5.16 2.30 -18.73
C VAL A 241 -3.90 1.78 -18.07
N ILE A 242 -3.46 2.46 -17.03
CA ILE A 242 -2.27 2.11 -16.25
C ILE A 242 -2.69 1.89 -14.81
N GLY A 243 -2.21 0.80 -14.18
CA GLY A 243 -2.57 0.49 -12.79
C GLY A 243 -1.35 0.10 -11.95
N ILE A 244 -1.30 0.60 -10.71
CA ILE A 244 -0.28 0.20 -9.72
C ILE A 244 -0.97 -0.34 -8.48
N CYS A 245 -0.53 -1.51 -8.01
CA CYS A 245 -0.94 -2.18 -6.77
C CYS A 245 -2.46 -2.45 -6.76
N MET A 246 -3.29 -1.68 -6.07
CA MET A 246 -4.74 -1.80 -6.18
C MET A 246 -5.22 -1.58 -7.62
N GLY A 247 -4.51 -0.78 -8.41
CA GLY A 247 -4.84 -0.52 -9.81
C GLY A 247 -4.84 -1.75 -10.71
N ILE A 248 -3.90 -2.69 -10.54
CA ILE A 248 -3.93 -3.96 -11.28
C ILE A 248 -5.13 -4.81 -10.89
N GLN A 249 -5.48 -4.83 -9.61
CA GLN A 249 -6.61 -5.59 -9.08
C GLN A 249 -7.94 -5.03 -9.59
N VAL A 250 -8.08 -3.70 -9.61
CA VAL A 250 -9.22 -2.98 -10.19
C VAL A 250 -9.34 -3.27 -11.68
N ALA A 251 -8.25 -3.23 -12.43
CA ALA A 251 -8.22 -3.54 -13.85
C ALA A 251 -8.64 -5.01 -14.13
N ALA A 252 -8.14 -5.96 -13.36
CA ALA A 252 -8.53 -7.37 -13.46
C ALA A 252 -10.04 -7.55 -13.20
N LEU A 253 -10.56 -6.96 -12.12
CA LEU A 253 -11.99 -6.99 -11.80
C LEU A 253 -12.87 -6.34 -12.89
N ALA A 254 -12.40 -5.26 -13.51
CA ALA A 254 -13.10 -4.59 -14.60
C ALA A 254 -13.22 -5.48 -15.85
N LEU A 255 -12.22 -6.34 -16.09
CA LEU A 255 -12.17 -7.32 -17.16
C LEU A 255 -12.94 -8.63 -16.83
N GLY A 256 -13.51 -8.74 -15.63
CA GLY A 256 -14.28 -9.90 -15.19
C GLY A 256 -13.46 -10.99 -14.51
N ALA A 257 -12.18 -10.75 -14.27
CA ALA A 257 -11.33 -11.64 -13.47
C ALA A 257 -11.65 -11.51 -11.96
N GLU A 258 -11.09 -12.39 -11.16
CA GLU A 258 -11.26 -12.42 -9.71
C GLU A 258 -9.97 -12.03 -8.98
N THR A 259 -10.12 -11.62 -7.72
CA THR A 259 -9.02 -11.37 -6.81
C THR A 259 -9.23 -12.16 -5.52
N TYR A 260 -8.14 -12.58 -4.89
CA TYR A 260 -8.20 -13.31 -3.63
C TYR A 260 -7.35 -12.66 -2.55
N LYS A 261 -7.75 -12.84 -1.28
CA LYS A 261 -6.96 -12.42 -0.13
C LYS A 261 -5.83 -13.41 0.09
N MET A 262 -4.60 -12.91 0.11
CA MET A 262 -3.41 -13.70 0.42
C MET A 262 -3.34 -14.02 1.92
N MET A 263 -2.67 -15.09 2.31
CA MET A 263 -2.54 -15.49 3.70
C MET A 263 -1.89 -14.38 4.55
N PHE A 264 -0.78 -13.79 4.09
CA PHE A 264 -0.07 -12.71 4.79
C PHE A 264 0.36 -11.55 3.86
N GLY A 265 0.14 -11.69 2.54
CA GLY A 265 0.48 -10.69 1.54
C GLY A 265 1.98 -10.48 1.32
N HIS A 266 2.33 -9.62 0.38
CA HIS A 266 3.70 -9.18 0.14
C HIS A 266 3.90 -7.76 0.68
N ARG A 267 4.81 -7.61 1.66
CA ARG A 267 5.17 -6.30 2.24
C ARG A 267 6.66 -6.26 2.51
N GLY A 268 7.33 -5.35 1.82
CA GLY A 268 8.77 -5.16 1.91
C GLY A 268 9.37 -4.55 0.67
N THR A 269 10.66 -4.23 0.74
CA THR A 269 11.44 -3.62 -0.35
C THR A 269 12.40 -4.60 -1.01
N ASN A 270 12.18 -5.89 -0.80
CA ASN A 270 13.09 -6.99 -1.18
C ASN A 270 12.38 -8.13 -1.90
N GLN A 271 11.28 -7.84 -2.60
CA GLN A 271 10.47 -8.84 -3.29
C GLN A 271 10.96 -9.01 -4.74
N PRO A 272 11.47 -10.20 -5.11
CA PRO A 272 11.94 -10.43 -6.46
C PRO A 272 10.77 -10.72 -7.41
N VAL A 273 10.72 -10.02 -8.54
CA VAL A 273 9.76 -10.29 -9.62
C VAL A 273 10.49 -10.62 -10.90
N ARG A 274 9.96 -11.56 -11.67
CA ARG A 274 10.47 -11.94 -12.98
C ARG A 274 9.59 -11.32 -14.06
N TYR A 275 10.22 -10.54 -14.96
CA TYR A 275 9.57 -10.02 -16.15
C TYR A 275 9.48 -11.10 -17.24
N LYS A 276 8.57 -10.95 -18.20
CA LYS A 276 8.32 -11.91 -19.28
C LYS A 276 9.52 -12.21 -20.19
N ASP A 277 10.55 -11.34 -20.23
CA ASP A 277 11.80 -11.57 -20.94
C ASP A 277 12.83 -12.40 -20.14
N GLY A 278 12.51 -12.77 -18.90
CA GLY A 278 13.38 -13.52 -17.98
C GLY A 278 14.19 -12.65 -17.00
N SER A 279 14.21 -11.34 -17.17
CA SER A 279 14.87 -10.41 -16.26
C SER A 279 14.23 -10.45 -14.87
N ILE A 280 15.04 -10.31 -13.82
CA ILE A 280 14.57 -10.27 -12.43
C ILE A 280 14.87 -8.90 -11.85
N TYR A 281 13.86 -8.30 -11.23
CA TYR A 281 13.94 -7.04 -10.52
C TYR A 281 13.63 -7.24 -9.03
N ILE A 282 14.27 -6.47 -8.17
CA ILE A 282 13.90 -6.40 -6.76
C ILE A 282 12.95 -5.22 -6.58
N THR A 283 11.78 -5.50 -6.01
CA THR A 283 10.67 -4.55 -5.96
C THR A 283 10.23 -4.22 -4.55
N THR A 284 9.62 -3.05 -4.40
CA THR A 284 8.86 -2.66 -3.23
C THR A 284 7.43 -3.13 -3.39
N GLN A 285 6.88 -3.77 -2.36
CA GLN A 285 5.50 -4.28 -2.38
C GLN A 285 4.79 -3.99 -1.05
N ASN A 286 3.49 -3.72 -1.15
CA ASN A 286 2.59 -3.59 -0.01
C ASN A 286 1.17 -3.94 -0.45
N HIS A 287 0.84 -5.23 -0.51
CA HIS A 287 -0.51 -5.69 -0.85
C HIS A 287 -0.88 -6.97 -0.09
N GLY A 288 -2.17 -7.12 0.19
CA GLY A 288 -2.76 -8.29 0.83
C GLY A 288 -3.71 -9.06 -0.06
N PHE A 289 -3.95 -8.56 -1.28
CA PHE A 289 -4.76 -9.20 -2.31
C PHE A 289 -3.92 -9.40 -3.56
N ALA A 290 -4.26 -10.42 -4.35
CA ALA A 290 -3.63 -10.70 -5.64
C ALA A 290 -4.69 -11.05 -6.68
N VAL A 291 -4.33 -10.91 -7.96
CA VAL A 291 -5.18 -11.32 -9.09
C VAL A 291 -5.13 -12.83 -9.22
N ASP A 292 -6.28 -13.45 -9.39
CA ASP A 292 -6.38 -14.88 -9.72
C ASP A 292 -6.14 -15.07 -11.22
N GLU A 293 -4.96 -15.62 -11.53
CA GLU A 293 -4.54 -15.84 -12.92
C GLU A 293 -5.48 -16.72 -13.72
N GLU A 294 -6.08 -17.73 -13.10
CA GLU A 294 -6.95 -18.68 -13.78
C GLU A 294 -8.23 -18.02 -14.31
N THR A 295 -8.56 -16.83 -13.79
CA THR A 295 -9.75 -16.05 -14.16
C THR A 295 -9.44 -14.91 -15.13
N LEU A 296 -8.16 -14.61 -15.41
CA LEU A 296 -7.79 -13.59 -16.38
C LEU A 296 -8.26 -13.96 -17.78
N PRO A 297 -8.82 -13.02 -18.57
CA PRO A 297 -9.15 -13.25 -19.98
C PRO A 297 -7.93 -13.72 -20.80
N GLU A 298 -8.16 -14.54 -21.83
CA GLU A 298 -7.10 -15.15 -22.66
C GLU A 298 -6.24 -14.09 -23.41
N ASP A 299 -6.78 -12.91 -23.66
CA ASP A 299 -6.08 -11.78 -24.30
C ASP A 299 -5.21 -10.96 -23.33
N CYS A 300 -5.24 -11.32 -22.04
CA CYS A 300 -4.35 -10.77 -21.02
C CYS A 300 -3.03 -11.57 -20.95
N ILE A 301 -1.91 -10.89 -21.05
CA ILE A 301 -0.57 -11.48 -20.97
C ILE A 301 0.02 -11.14 -19.60
N VAL A 302 0.30 -12.14 -18.77
CA VAL A 302 1.03 -11.96 -17.51
C VAL A 302 2.45 -11.49 -17.83
N SER A 303 2.77 -10.25 -17.44
CA SER A 303 4.04 -9.60 -17.72
C SER A 303 5.08 -9.75 -16.61
N TYR A 304 4.64 -9.84 -15.35
CA TYR A 304 5.50 -10.06 -14.19
C TYR A 304 4.94 -11.12 -13.26
N ARG A 305 5.84 -11.90 -12.63
CA ARG A 305 5.52 -12.91 -11.61
C ARG A 305 6.44 -12.77 -10.41
N ASN A 306 5.92 -12.96 -9.22
CA ASN A 306 6.72 -13.11 -8.04
C ASN A 306 7.58 -14.38 -8.14
N VAL A 307 8.88 -14.25 -7.83
CA VAL A 307 9.81 -15.39 -7.94
C VAL A 307 9.60 -16.40 -6.81
N ASN A 308 9.10 -15.94 -5.65
CA ASN A 308 8.98 -16.78 -4.46
C ASN A 308 7.76 -17.72 -4.51
N ASP A 309 6.61 -17.24 -5.00
CA ASP A 309 5.35 -17.97 -4.94
C ASP A 309 4.56 -18.03 -6.27
N GLY A 310 5.06 -17.33 -7.31
CA GLY A 310 4.46 -17.35 -8.64
C GLY A 310 3.25 -16.45 -8.82
N THR A 311 2.83 -15.67 -7.82
CA THR A 311 1.69 -14.74 -7.93
C THR A 311 1.86 -13.78 -9.09
N VAL A 312 0.74 -13.34 -9.68
CA VAL A 312 0.71 -12.35 -10.76
C VAL A 312 1.16 -10.99 -10.19
N GLU A 313 2.23 -10.46 -10.76
CA GLU A 313 2.82 -9.17 -10.38
C GLU A 313 2.68 -8.12 -11.48
N GLY A 314 2.09 -8.48 -12.61
CA GLY A 314 1.75 -7.58 -13.68
C GLY A 314 1.06 -8.31 -14.83
N PHE A 315 0.16 -7.61 -15.52
CA PHE A 315 -0.39 -8.06 -16.77
C PHE A 315 -0.57 -6.91 -17.77
N GLU A 316 -0.67 -7.26 -19.03
CA GLU A 316 -0.94 -6.37 -20.15
C GLU A 316 -2.11 -6.91 -20.96
N ASN A 317 -3.00 -6.04 -21.44
CA ASN A 317 -3.98 -6.33 -22.47
C ASN A 317 -3.76 -5.33 -23.61
N ARG A 318 -3.31 -5.83 -24.78
CA ARG A 318 -2.90 -4.95 -25.91
C ARG A 318 -4.10 -4.39 -26.64
N ASP A 319 -5.18 -5.15 -26.75
CA ASP A 319 -6.38 -4.76 -27.50
C ASP A 319 -7.11 -3.61 -26.80
N LEU A 320 -7.08 -3.62 -25.45
CA LEU A 320 -7.66 -2.58 -24.59
C LEU A 320 -6.64 -1.56 -24.11
N ASN A 321 -5.38 -1.69 -24.49
CA ASN A 321 -4.27 -0.82 -24.09
C ASN A 321 -4.14 -0.69 -22.56
N ILE A 322 -4.12 -1.83 -21.85
CA ILE A 322 -3.98 -1.90 -20.40
C ILE A 322 -2.58 -2.37 -20.03
N THR A 323 -1.91 -1.68 -19.10
CA THR A 323 -0.61 -2.05 -18.55
C THR A 323 -0.61 -1.84 -17.04
N CYS A 324 -0.55 -2.94 -16.28
CA CYS A 324 -0.66 -2.88 -14.82
C CYS A 324 0.43 -3.69 -14.13
N VAL A 325 0.84 -3.22 -12.93
CA VAL A 325 1.78 -3.92 -12.04
C VAL A 325 1.26 -3.96 -10.59
N GLN A 326 1.58 -5.04 -9.89
CA GLN A 326 1.18 -5.22 -8.48
C GLN A 326 2.17 -4.56 -7.51
N PHE A 327 3.45 -4.57 -7.85
CA PHE A 327 4.50 -3.92 -7.06
C PHE A 327 4.48 -2.40 -7.26
N HIS A 328 5.27 -1.70 -6.44
CA HIS A 328 5.43 -0.25 -6.46
C HIS A 328 6.71 0.15 -7.23
N PRO A 329 6.60 0.50 -8.53
CA PRO A 329 7.78 0.86 -9.33
C PRO A 329 8.42 2.19 -8.93
N GLU A 330 7.69 3.10 -8.27
CA GLU A 330 8.22 4.35 -7.69
C GLU A 330 9.23 4.10 -6.57
N ALA A 331 9.17 2.95 -5.93
CA ALA A 331 10.17 2.28 -5.13
C ALA A 331 10.70 3.00 -3.87
N HIS A 332 10.26 4.18 -3.48
CA HIS A 332 10.78 4.88 -2.30
C HIS A 332 10.88 3.94 -1.06
N GLY A 333 12.04 3.95 -0.40
CA GLY A 333 12.41 3.01 0.66
C GLY A 333 13.09 1.73 0.17
N GLY A 334 13.15 1.48 -1.15
CA GLY A 334 13.73 0.28 -1.76
C GLY A 334 14.53 0.54 -3.05
N PRO A 335 14.97 -0.54 -3.74
CA PRO A 335 15.67 -0.43 -5.02
C PRO A 335 14.83 0.26 -6.09
N ARG A 336 15.47 1.10 -6.90
CA ARG A 336 14.82 1.89 -7.96
C ARG A 336 14.89 1.26 -9.35
N ASP A 337 15.21 -0.02 -9.43
CA ASP A 337 15.43 -0.73 -10.69
C ASP A 337 14.21 -0.66 -11.62
N THR A 338 13.02 -0.67 -11.04
CA THR A 338 11.76 -0.67 -11.79
C THR A 338 11.21 0.71 -12.10
N GLU A 339 11.69 1.79 -11.47
CA GLU A 339 11.15 3.14 -11.68
C GLU A 339 11.32 3.59 -13.15
N VAL A 340 12.55 3.56 -13.64
CA VAL A 340 12.85 3.94 -15.02
C VAL A 340 12.21 2.95 -15.99
N HIS A 341 12.36 1.64 -15.71
CA HIS A 341 11.83 0.58 -16.57
C HIS A 341 10.32 0.70 -16.79
N PHE A 342 9.54 0.95 -15.73
CA PHE A 342 8.08 1.04 -15.82
C PHE A 342 7.63 2.42 -16.28
N PHE A 343 7.98 3.52 -15.57
CA PHE A 343 7.43 4.83 -15.84
C PHE A 343 7.88 5.41 -17.18
N ASP A 344 9.14 5.20 -17.61
CA ASP A 344 9.59 5.67 -18.93
C ASP A 344 8.91 4.91 -20.06
N ARG A 345 8.63 3.61 -19.86
CA ARG A 345 7.92 2.81 -20.83
C ARG A 345 6.49 3.30 -21.00
N ILE A 346 5.71 3.32 -19.90
CA ILE A 346 4.30 3.72 -19.97
C ILE A 346 4.15 5.13 -20.49
N TYR A 347 5.02 6.07 -20.08
CA TYR A 347 4.94 7.46 -20.52
C TYR A 347 5.21 7.63 -22.03
N ARG A 348 6.07 6.80 -22.62
CA ARG A 348 6.31 6.77 -24.07
C ARG A 348 5.17 6.11 -24.84
N GLU A 349 4.51 5.11 -24.27
CA GLU A 349 3.41 4.37 -24.89
C GLU A 349 2.10 5.17 -24.90
N ILE A 350 1.92 6.16 -24.03
CA ILE A 350 0.79 7.11 -24.11
C ILE A 350 0.87 7.91 -25.43
N PRO A 351 -0.21 8.04 -26.21
CA PRO A 351 -0.24 8.72 -27.52
C PRO A 351 0.25 10.17 -27.51
#